data_6d451a73e3ebbd37094f194610201c59
#
_entry.id   6d451a73e3ebbd37094f194610201c59
#
_cell.length_a   1.000
_cell.length_b   1.000
_cell.length_c   1.000
_cell.angle_alpha   90.00
_cell.angle_beta   90.00
_cell.angle_gamma   90.00
#
_symmetry.space_group_name_H-M   'P 1'
#
loop_
_entity.id
_entity.type
_entity.pdbx_description
1 polymer ?
#
loop_
_entity_poly.entity_id
_entity_poly.type
_entity_poly.pdbx_seq_one_letter_code
_entity_poly.pdbx_strand_id
1 'polypeptide(L)'
;NRYLLGHLGENLASKGYVAVSIDHKDSTYNDQQGFNSTLYNRAFDQRFVLNAMAALNEQAGHFQGVVDADNTAIIGYSMGGYGAVNNLGAGYSDAGVGFIGAPPNRLLQALAASNPDFRQSLDPRIKAGIPIAPWGMQVGFWDAEGLAGLTVPALFVAGDADATSGYENGVKALYDG
;
A
#
# COMPACT_ATOMS: atom_id res chain seq x y z
N ASN A 1 6.73 -6.94 -7.95
CA ASN A 1 6.71 -8.15 -8.78
C ASN A 1 5.39 -8.89 -8.55
N ARG A 2 4.57 -8.98 -9.58
CA ARG A 2 3.24 -9.62 -9.53
C ARG A 2 3.24 -11.11 -9.18
N TYR A 3 4.36 -11.79 -9.30
CA TYR A 3 4.48 -13.22 -9.02
C TYR A 3 4.97 -13.54 -7.60
N LEU A 4 5.46 -12.54 -6.87
CA LEU A 4 6.14 -12.77 -5.58
C LEU A 4 5.24 -13.48 -4.55
N LEU A 5 3.97 -13.08 -4.48
CA LEU A 5 2.99 -13.67 -3.58
C LEU A 5 1.95 -14.54 -4.33
N GLY A 6 2.35 -15.16 -5.45
CA GLY A 6 1.46 -15.99 -6.28
C GLY A 6 0.74 -17.07 -5.48
N HIS A 7 1.45 -17.74 -4.56
CA HIS A 7 0.86 -18.76 -3.67
C HIS A 7 -0.29 -18.21 -2.78
N LEU A 8 -0.21 -16.95 -2.34
CA LEU A 8 -1.31 -16.31 -1.62
C LEU A 8 -2.49 -16.03 -2.57
N GLY A 9 -2.21 -15.50 -3.76
CA GLY A 9 -3.22 -15.24 -4.78
C GLY A 9 -3.98 -16.50 -5.17
N GLU A 10 -3.28 -17.60 -5.43
CA GLU A 10 -3.88 -18.92 -5.75
C GLU A 10 -4.72 -19.45 -4.59
N ASN A 11 -4.22 -19.34 -3.35
CA ASN A 11 -4.96 -19.76 -2.17
C ASN A 11 -6.24 -18.94 -1.97
N LEU A 12 -6.18 -17.63 -2.14
CA LEU A 12 -7.36 -16.75 -2.04
C LEU A 12 -8.36 -17.06 -3.16
N ALA A 13 -7.89 -17.20 -4.40
CA ALA A 13 -8.74 -17.54 -5.53
C ALA A 13 -9.47 -18.88 -5.33
N SER A 14 -8.80 -19.89 -4.75
CA SER A 14 -9.42 -21.16 -4.42
C SER A 14 -10.54 -21.06 -3.38
N LYS A 15 -10.64 -19.92 -2.68
CA LYS A 15 -11.67 -19.62 -1.67
C LYS A 15 -12.74 -18.64 -2.19
N GLY A 16 -12.74 -18.34 -3.48
CA GLY A 16 -13.74 -17.50 -4.12
C GLY A 16 -13.41 -16.00 -4.15
N TYR A 17 -12.17 -15.61 -3.82
CA TYR A 17 -11.73 -14.23 -3.99
C TYR A 17 -11.22 -13.97 -5.41
N VAL A 18 -11.44 -12.77 -5.91
CA VAL A 18 -10.72 -12.28 -7.09
C VAL A 18 -9.39 -11.70 -6.63
N ALA A 19 -8.30 -12.42 -6.87
CA ALA A 19 -6.95 -12.00 -6.48
C ALA A 19 -6.24 -11.34 -7.65
N VAL A 20 -5.77 -10.09 -7.48
CA VAL A 20 -5.07 -9.32 -8.50
C VAL A 20 -3.71 -8.88 -7.99
N SER A 21 -2.69 -9.08 -8.80
CA SER A 21 -1.31 -8.68 -8.50
C SER A 21 -0.70 -7.93 -9.67
N ILE A 22 0.07 -6.87 -9.38
CA ILE A 22 0.60 -5.96 -10.39
C ILE A 22 2.11 -5.85 -10.36
N ASP A 23 2.68 -5.43 -11.48
CA ASP A 23 4.02 -4.87 -11.55
C ASP A 23 3.92 -3.34 -11.54
N HIS A 24 4.58 -2.70 -10.59
CA HIS A 24 4.66 -1.24 -10.56
C HIS A 24 5.74 -0.78 -11.53
N LYS A 25 5.43 0.22 -12.34
CA LYS A 25 6.42 0.81 -13.25
C LYS A 25 7.63 1.32 -12.45
N ASP A 26 8.82 1.16 -13.01
CA ASP A 26 10.12 1.56 -12.44
C ASP A 26 10.45 0.87 -11.09
N SER A 27 9.66 -0.12 -10.66
CA SER A 27 9.84 -0.82 -9.40
C SER A 27 9.49 -2.30 -9.50
N THR A 28 9.94 -2.92 -10.58
CA THR A 28 9.89 -4.38 -10.77
C THR A 28 11.24 -5.01 -10.42
N TYR A 29 11.32 -6.33 -10.44
CA TYR A 29 12.59 -7.04 -10.26
C TYR A 29 13.64 -6.67 -11.32
N ASN A 30 13.20 -6.43 -12.54
CA ASN A 30 14.07 -6.12 -13.69
C ASN A 30 14.24 -4.61 -13.95
N ASP A 31 13.48 -3.77 -13.23
CA ASP A 31 13.50 -2.33 -13.39
C ASP A 31 13.32 -1.66 -12.03
N GLN A 32 14.42 -1.21 -11.43
CA GLN A 32 14.46 -0.60 -10.11
C GLN A 32 15.00 0.84 -10.18
N GLN A 33 14.75 1.55 -11.26
CA GLN A 33 15.34 2.86 -11.52
C GLN A 33 14.62 4.01 -10.85
N GLY A 34 13.39 3.81 -10.41
CA GLY A 34 12.53 4.88 -9.94
C GLY A 34 12.17 4.80 -8.46
N PHE A 35 13.14 4.75 -7.54
CA PHE A 35 12.83 4.72 -6.10
C PHE A 35 11.95 5.90 -5.67
N ASN A 36 12.28 7.10 -6.10
CA ASN A 36 11.52 8.32 -5.79
C ASN A 36 10.12 8.31 -6.44
N SER A 37 9.98 7.87 -7.69
CA SER A 37 8.66 7.72 -8.33
C SER A 37 7.82 6.64 -7.62
N THR A 38 8.46 5.58 -7.15
CA THR A 38 7.84 4.52 -6.37
C THR A 38 7.23 5.03 -5.06
N LEU A 39 7.92 5.91 -4.34
CA LEU A 39 7.42 6.51 -3.10
C LEU A 39 6.10 7.26 -3.32
N TYR A 40 5.94 7.91 -4.46
CA TYR A 40 4.70 8.61 -4.81
C TYR A 40 3.65 7.67 -5.40
N ASN A 41 4.00 6.88 -6.40
CA ASN A 41 3.03 6.17 -7.21
C ASN A 41 2.49 4.90 -6.54
N ARG A 42 3.20 4.29 -5.59
CA ARG A 42 2.84 2.99 -5.03
C ARG A 42 1.39 2.87 -4.55
N ALA A 43 0.94 3.81 -3.75
CA ALA A 43 -0.43 3.82 -3.24
C ALA A 43 -1.45 4.12 -4.37
N PHE A 44 -1.10 5.01 -5.30
CA PHE A 44 -1.97 5.34 -6.43
C PHE A 44 -2.12 4.18 -7.41
N ASP A 45 -1.05 3.44 -7.71
CA ASP A 45 -1.10 2.25 -8.57
C ASP A 45 -2.03 1.18 -7.98
N GLN A 46 -1.98 0.97 -6.67
CA GLN A 46 -2.86 0.01 -5.99
C GLN A 46 -4.34 0.43 -6.12
N ARG A 47 -4.66 1.72 -5.93
CA ARG A 47 -6.01 2.24 -6.14
C ARG A 47 -6.44 2.21 -7.61
N PHE A 48 -5.51 2.48 -8.52
CA PHE A 48 -5.77 2.35 -9.96
C PHE A 48 -6.24 0.95 -10.33
N VAL A 49 -5.60 -0.09 -9.77
CA VAL A 49 -6.01 -1.49 -10.02
C VAL A 49 -7.41 -1.76 -9.50
N LEU A 50 -7.75 -1.26 -8.32
CA LEU A 50 -9.11 -1.40 -7.78
C LEU A 50 -10.14 -0.73 -8.71
N ASN A 51 -9.86 0.48 -9.20
CA ASN A 51 -10.72 1.17 -10.16
C ASN A 51 -10.83 0.40 -11.48
N ALA A 52 -9.72 -0.14 -11.99
CA ALA A 52 -9.74 -0.94 -13.22
C ALA A 52 -10.57 -2.21 -13.06
N MET A 53 -10.46 -2.91 -11.92
CA MET A 53 -11.26 -4.11 -11.66
C MET A 53 -12.75 -3.78 -11.50
N ALA A 54 -13.09 -2.69 -10.83
CA ALA A 54 -14.48 -2.22 -10.75
C ALA A 54 -15.05 -1.91 -12.14
N ALA A 55 -14.27 -1.23 -12.99
CA ALA A 55 -14.69 -0.95 -14.37
C ALA A 55 -14.85 -2.22 -15.23
N LEU A 56 -13.97 -3.20 -15.06
CA LEU A 56 -14.07 -4.50 -15.75
C LEU A 56 -15.30 -5.29 -15.32
N ASN A 57 -15.76 -5.13 -14.07
CA ASN A 57 -16.98 -5.76 -13.58
C ASN A 57 -18.24 -5.26 -14.30
N GLU A 58 -18.23 -3.98 -14.72
CA GLU A 58 -19.35 -3.35 -15.44
C GLU A 58 -19.32 -3.62 -16.96
N GLN A 59 -18.18 -4.03 -17.50
CA GLN A 59 -17.99 -4.24 -18.93
C GLN A 59 -18.27 -5.68 -19.33
N ALA A 60 -18.78 -5.89 -20.54
CA ALA A 60 -18.94 -7.23 -21.11
C ALA A 60 -17.58 -7.95 -21.18
N GLY A 61 -17.45 -9.12 -20.54
CA GLY A 61 -16.22 -9.89 -20.47
C GLY A 61 -16.20 -10.87 -19.31
N HIS A 62 -15.03 -11.45 -19.08
CA HIS A 62 -14.84 -12.50 -18.04
C HIS A 62 -15.10 -12.00 -16.61
N PHE A 63 -14.98 -10.72 -16.35
CA PHE A 63 -15.13 -10.13 -15.00
C PHE A 63 -16.51 -9.51 -14.79
N GLN A 64 -17.39 -9.49 -15.80
CA GLN A 64 -18.70 -8.87 -15.68
C GLN A 64 -19.53 -9.57 -14.59
N GLY A 65 -19.92 -8.82 -13.57
CA GLY A 65 -20.73 -9.32 -12.47
C GLY A 65 -20.00 -10.30 -11.52
N VAL A 66 -18.65 -10.39 -11.59
CA VAL A 66 -17.83 -11.33 -10.81
C VAL A 66 -17.07 -10.63 -9.68
N VAL A 67 -16.75 -9.35 -9.84
CA VAL A 67 -15.89 -8.60 -8.92
C VAL A 67 -16.74 -7.78 -7.95
N ASP A 68 -16.69 -8.09 -6.67
CA ASP A 68 -17.18 -7.21 -5.61
C ASP A 68 -16.09 -6.21 -5.22
N ALA A 69 -15.99 -5.11 -5.96
CA ALA A 69 -14.99 -4.07 -5.73
C ALA A 69 -15.23 -3.30 -4.43
N ASP A 70 -16.45 -3.27 -3.89
CA ASP A 70 -16.80 -2.55 -2.67
C ASP A 70 -16.31 -3.25 -1.39
N ASN A 71 -15.91 -4.51 -1.51
CA ASN A 71 -15.34 -5.31 -0.42
C ASN A 71 -13.93 -5.79 -0.76
N THR A 72 -13.00 -4.85 -0.83
CA THR A 72 -11.60 -5.08 -1.19
C THR A 72 -10.70 -5.14 0.04
N ALA A 73 -9.78 -6.10 0.06
CA ALA A 73 -8.65 -6.10 0.97
C ALA A 73 -7.33 -5.87 0.19
N ILE A 74 -6.36 -5.23 0.85
CA ILE A 74 -5.06 -4.96 0.27
C ILE A 74 -3.97 -5.76 1.01
N ILE A 75 -3.16 -6.53 0.28
CA ILE A 75 -2.02 -7.27 0.83
C ILE A 75 -0.76 -6.70 0.18
N GLY A 76 0.20 -6.28 0.99
CA GLY A 76 1.43 -5.70 0.46
C GLY A 76 2.67 -6.16 1.23
N TYR A 77 3.72 -6.55 0.49
CA TYR A 77 5.01 -6.92 1.06
C TYR A 77 6.06 -5.84 0.81
N SER A 78 6.85 -5.49 1.84
CA SER A 78 7.94 -4.51 1.76
C SER A 78 7.43 -3.16 1.20
N MET A 79 7.89 -2.71 0.02
CA MET A 79 7.36 -1.52 -0.67
C MET A 79 5.87 -1.65 -1.04
N GLY A 80 5.35 -2.87 -1.25
CA GLY A 80 3.92 -3.09 -1.38
C GLY A 80 3.17 -2.85 -0.07
N GLY A 81 3.78 -3.21 1.05
CA GLY A 81 3.30 -2.91 2.40
C GLY A 81 3.29 -1.41 2.70
N TYR A 82 4.33 -0.68 2.28
CA TYR A 82 4.37 0.79 2.33
C TYR A 82 3.14 1.42 1.64
N GLY A 83 2.84 0.99 0.40
CA GLY A 83 1.65 1.47 -0.30
C GLY A 83 0.35 1.05 0.37
N ALA A 84 0.29 -0.16 0.95
CA ALA A 84 -0.87 -0.63 1.68
C ALA A 84 -1.14 0.22 2.93
N VAL A 85 -0.12 0.51 3.75
CA VAL A 85 -0.23 1.34 4.95
C VAL A 85 -0.80 2.73 4.60
N ASN A 86 -0.35 3.34 3.50
CA ASN A 86 -0.90 4.62 3.03
C ASN A 86 -2.38 4.50 2.60
N ASN A 87 -2.75 3.44 1.88
CA ASN A 87 -4.14 3.22 1.47
C ASN A 87 -5.06 2.84 2.62
N LEU A 88 -4.52 2.34 3.73
CA LEU A 88 -5.26 2.10 4.96
C LEU A 88 -5.46 3.36 5.81
N GLY A 89 -4.81 4.47 5.43
CA GLY A 89 -5.04 5.77 6.03
C GLY A 89 -3.85 6.45 6.70
N ALA A 90 -2.68 5.82 6.77
CA ALA A 90 -1.49 6.45 7.33
C ALA A 90 -0.98 7.57 6.43
N GLY A 91 -1.04 8.80 6.92
CA GLY A 91 -0.49 9.97 6.25
C GLY A 91 1.00 10.18 6.57
N TYR A 92 1.77 10.71 5.61
CA TYR A 92 3.19 10.97 5.85
C TYR A 92 3.42 12.07 6.88
N SER A 93 4.44 11.89 7.70
CA SER A 93 5.03 12.94 8.53
C SER A 93 5.73 14.00 7.67
N ASP A 94 6.06 15.15 8.24
CA ASP A 94 6.90 16.16 7.58
C ASP A 94 8.30 15.62 7.22
N ALA A 95 8.85 14.73 8.06
CA ALA A 95 10.11 14.04 7.78
C ALA A 95 9.99 13.10 6.58
N GLY A 96 8.89 12.35 6.47
CA GLY A 96 8.59 11.51 5.31
C GLY A 96 8.44 12.32 4.01
N VAL A 97 7.73 13.45 4.07
CA VAL A 97 7.60 14.38 2.92
C VAL A 97 8.95 14.97 2.50
N GLY A 98 9.83 15.24 3.47
CA GLY A 98 11.18 15.77 3.25
C GLY A 98 12.27 14.71 3.05
N PHE A 99 11.93 13.44 2.93
CA PHE A 99 12.90 12.34 2.81
C PHE A 99 13.85 12.58 1.63
N ILE A 100 15.15 12.30 1.82
CA ILE A 100 16.21 12.58 0.83
C ILE A 100 15.99 11.87 -0.52
N GLY A 101 15.30 10.73 -0.53
CA GLY A 101 14.91 9.98 -1.73
C GLY A 101 13.50 10.34 -2.26
N ALA A 102 12.85 11.36 -1.70
CA ALA A 102 11.53 11.78 -2.16
C ALA A 102 11.56 12.39 -3.57
N PRO A 103 10.46 12.29 -4.33
CA PRO A 103 10.35 12.93 -5.62
C PRO A 103 10.43 14.47 -5.47
N PRO A 104 10.87 15.20 -6.53
CA PRO A 104 11.00 16.64 -6.48
C PRO A 104 9.66 17.36 -6.24
N ASN A 105 9.74 18.66 -5.95
CA ASN A 105 8.57 19.54 -5.77
C ASN A 105 7.63 19.10 -4.62
N ARG A 106 8.16 18.40 -3.61
CA ARG A 106 7.39 17.94 -2.45
C ARG A 106 6.12 17.15 -2.84
N LEU A 107 6.19 16.32 -3.90
CA LEU A 107 5.04 15.56 -4.36
C LEU A 107 4.42 14.68 -3.27
N LEU A 108 5.22 14.19 -2.30
CA LEU A 108 4.71 13.40 -1.18
C LEU A 108 3.78 14.19 -0.25
N GLN A 109 3.76 15.53 -0.34
CA GLN A 109 2.81 16.37 0.40
C GLN A 109 1.34 15.99 0.11
N ALA A 110 1.07 15.45 -1.08
CA ALA A 110 -0.27 14.94 -1.43
C ALA A 110 -0.75 13.81 -0.51
N LEU A 111 0.18 13.09 0.13
CA LEU A 111 -0.08 11.96 1.02
C LEU A 111 0.26 12.28 2.49
N ALA A 112 0.54 13.54 2.82
CA ALA A 112 0.90 13.97 4.18
C ALA A 112 -0.30 13.93 5.11
N ALA A 113 -0.06 13.61 6.39
CA ALA A 113 -1.09 13.66 7.45
C ALA A 113 -1.69 15.07 7.60
N SER A 114 -0.86 16.09 7.42
CA SER A 114 -1.24 17.51 7.47
C SER A 114 -2.05 17.99 6.25
N ASN A 115 -2.16 17.18 5.19
CA ASN A 115 -2.97 17.52 4.02
C ASN A 115 -4.43 17.08 4.23
N PRO A 116 -5.40 18.01 4.36
CA PRO A 116 -6.79 17.65 4.59
C PRO A 116 -7.41 16.85 3.45
N ASP A 117 -6.92 17.02 2.23
CA ASP A 117 -7.43 16.30 1.05
C ASP A 117 -6.98 14.83 1.04
N PHE A 118 -5.88 14.50 1.74
CA PHE A 118 -5.38 13.13 1.80
C PHE A 118 -6.43 12.17 2.39
N ARG A 119 -6.99 12.51 3.56
CA ARG A 119 -8.00 11.66 4.22
C ARG A 119 -9.28 11.52 3.39
N GLN A 120 -9.67 12.56 2.67
CA GLN A 120 -10.82 12.52 1.78
C GLN A 120 -10.55 11.69 0.51
N SER A 121 -9.30 11.52 0.14
CA SER A 121 -8.88 10.74 -1.02
C SER A 121 -8.82 9.24 -0.77
N LEU A 122 -8.95 8.78 0.48
CA LEU A 122 -8.92 7.36 0.82
C LEU A 122 -10.10 6.62 0.19
N ASP A 123 -9.84 5.44 -0.34
CA ASP A 123 -10.85 4.66 -1.02
C ASP A 123 -11.69 3.84 -0.01
N PRO A 124 -12.97 4.15 0.19
CA PRO A 124 -13.81 3.48 1.17
C PRO A 124 -14.12 2.01 0.83
N ARG A 125 -13.78 1.57 -0.37
CA ARG A 125 -13.91 0.16 -0.80
C ARG A 125 -12.85 -0.74 -0.19
N ILE A 126 -11.74 -0.17 0.31
CA ILE A 126 -10.69 -0.91 1.02
C ILE A 126 -11.15 -1.12 2.46
N LYS A 127 -11.52 -2.35 2.80
CA LYS A 127 -12.11 -2.75 4.10
C LYS A 127 -11.14 -3.39 5.07
N ALA A 128 -10.00 -3.89 4.58
CA ALA A 128 -8.99 -4.53 5.40
C ALA A 128 -7.62 -4.49 4.72
N GLY A 129 -6.55 -4.66 5.50
CA GLY A 129 -5.20 -4.75 4.97
C GLY A 129 -4.30 -5.74 5.68
N ILE A 130 -3.33 -6.27 4.93
CA ILE A 130 -2.26 -7.10 5.47
C ILE A 130 -0.91 -6.55 5.00
N PRO A 131 -0.35 -5.54 5.67
CA PRO A 131 1.02 -5.11 5.44
C PRO A 131 2.01 -6.16 5.98
N ILE A 132 2.81 -6.74 5.09
CA ILE A 132 3.83 -7.73 5.41
C ILE A 132 5.19 -7.05 5.32
N ALA A 133 5.92 -6.97 6.41
CA ALA A 133 7.20 -6.28 6.52
C ALA A 133 7.18 -4.90 5.82
N PRO A 134 6.19 -4.03 6.08
CA PRO A 134 6.04 -2.75 5.39
C PRO A 134 7.28 -1.89 5.61
N TRP A 135 7.86 -1.42 4.50
CA TRP A 135 9.00 -0.51 4.55
C TRP A 135 8.52 0.92 4.80
N GLY A 136 9.27 1.71 5.57
CA GLY A 136 9.05 3.15 5.69
C GLY A 136 9.09 3.69 7.11
N MET A 137 8.58 2.98 8.12
CA MET A 137 8.58 3.46 9.51
C MET A 137 9.99 3.62 10.07
N GLN A 138 10.91 2.71 9.75
CA GLN A 138 12.32 2.76 10.17
C GLN A 138 13.08 4.00 9.68
N VAL A 139 12.54 4.70 8.71
CA VAL A 139 13.10 5.96 8.16
C VAL A 139 12.16 7.16 8.38
N GLY A 140 11.15 7.02 9.22
CA GLY A 140 10.31 8.11 9.70
C GLY A 140 9.24 8.59 8.73
N PHE A 141 8.76 7.74 7.81
CA PHE A 141 7.68 8.14 6.89
C PHE A 141 6.38 8.46 7.61
N TRP A 142 6.13 7.84 8.75
CA TRP A 142 4.94 8.09 9.56
C TRP A 142 5.33 8.46 10.98
N ASP A 143 4.47 9.22 11.62
CA ASP A 143 4.49 9.56 13.03
C ASP A 143 3.11 9.29 13.66
N ALA A 144 2.94 9.57 14.92
CA ALA A 144 1.68 9.33 15.63
C ALA A 144 0.48 10.06 14.98
N GLU A 145 0.68 11.26 14.43
CA GLU A 145 -0.39 11.98 13.71
C GLU A 145 -0.78 11.25 12.42
N GLY A 146 0.22 10.81 11.67
CA GLY A 146 0.02 10.02 10.45
C GLY A 146 -0.67 8.70 10.72
N LEU A 147 -0.21 7.97 11.74
CA LEU A 147 -0.75 6.65 12.11
C LEU A 147 -2.16 6.72 12.70
N ALA A 148 -2.55 7.81 13.34
CA ALA A 148 -3.92 8.04 13.80
C ALA A 148 -4.97 7.98 12.67
N GLY A 149 -4.54 8.04 11.42
CA GLY A 149 -5.37 7.83 10.23
C GLY A 149 -5.70 6.38 9.90
N LEU A 150 -5.00 5.41 10.50
CA LEU A 150 -5.25 3.97 10.31
C LEU A 150 -6.54 3.55 11.01
N THR A 151 -7.67 3.70 10.33
CA THR A 151 -9.00 3.36 10.86
C THR A 151 -9.57 2.07 10.28
N VAL A 152 -8.90 1.50 9.27
CA VAL A 152 -9.28 0.25 8.61
C VAL A 152 -8.58 -0.91 9.31
N PRO A 153 -9.26 -2.04 9.59
CA PRO A 153 -8.63 -3.22 10.21
C PRO A 153 -7.39 -3.68 9.46
N ALA A 154 -6.28 -3.86 10.17
CA ALA A 154 -5.02 -4.28 9.58
C ALA A 154 -4.35 -5.39 10.40
N LEU A 155 -3.78 -6.38 9.69
CA LEU A 155 -2.91 -7.41 10.25
C LEU A 155 -1.47 -7.14 9.81
N PHE A 156 -0.62 -6.73 10.75
CA PHE A 156 0.81 -6.55 10.50
C PHE A 156 1.55 -7.87 10.68
N VAL A 157 2.38 -8.22 9.70
CA VAL A 157 3.23 -9.42 9.73
C VAL A 157 4.68 -9.00 9.55
N ALA A 158 5.57 -9.44 10.42
CA ALA A 158 7.00 -9.14 10.35
C ALA A 158 7.84 -10.29 10.90
N GLY A 159 9.09 -10.40 10.45
CA GLY A 159 10.11 -11.18 11.11
C GLY A 159 10.82 -10.35 12.19
N ASP A 160 11.10 -10.91 13.32
CA ASP A 160 11.81 -10.25 14.44
C ASP A 160 13.27 -9.93 14.11
N ALA A 161 13.85 -10.62 13.13
CA ALA A 161 15.20 -10.40 12.62
C ALA A 161 15.24 -9.62 11.29
N ASP A 162 14.15 -8.94 10.91
CA ASP A 162 14.11 -8.14 9.68
C ASP A 162 15.07 -6.93 9.78
N ALA A 163 16.18 -7.00 9.04
CA ALA A 163 17.18 -5.93 8.98
C ALA A 163 16.84 -4.85 7.92
N THR A 164 15.83 -5.07 7.06
CA THR A 164 15.49 -4.17 5.95
C THR A 164 14.37 -3.19 6.34
N SER A 165 13.22 -3.71 6.71
CA SER A 165 12.11 -2.88 7.21
C SER A 165 12.26 -2.55 8.70
N GLY A 166 13.07 -3.33 9.42
CA GLY A 166 13.26 -3.21 10.87
C GLY A 166 12.08 -3.81 11.65
N TYR A 167 12.37 -4.48 12.76
CA TYR A 167 11.32 -4.93 13.66
C TYR A 167 10.97 -3.86 14.68
N GLU A 168 11.89 -3.51 15.60
CA GLU A 168 11.62 -2.60 16.72
C GLU A 168 11.30 -1.16 16.27
N ASN A 169 12.12 -0.60 15.38
CA ASN A 169 11.95 0.75 14.83
C ASN A 169 11.15 0.80 13.51
N GLY A 170 10.67 -0.34 13.06
CA GLY A 170 9.91 -0.52 11.85
C GLY A 170 8.49 -0.99 12.14
N VAL A 171 8.23 -2.28 11.89
CA VAL A 171 6.85 -2.80 11.92
C VAL A 171 6.21 -2.75 13.30
N LYS A 172 6.98 -3.03 14.37
CA LYS A 172 6.49 -2.90 15.75
C LYS A 172 6.14 -1.45 16.08
N ALA A 173 7.04 -0.51 15.76
CA ALA A 173 6.77 0.92 15.99
C ALA A 173 5.55 1.42 15.20
N LEU A 174 5.31 0.88 14.00
CA LEU A 174 4.13 1.18 13.20
C LEU A 174 2.84 0.61 13.82
N TYR A 175 2.93 -0.53 14.49
CA TYR A 175 1.80 -1.16 15.18
C TYR A 175 1.47 -0.45 16.52
N ASP A 176 2.50 0.00 17.24
CA ASP A 176 2.35 0.63 18.57
C ASP A 176 1.89 2.10 18.49
N GLY A 177 2.11 2.80 17.36
CA GLY A 177 1.80 4.23 17.15
C GLY A 177 0.45 4.46 16.58
#